data_4a257899d559d785e8ac4cfe11101de6
#
_entry.id   4a257899d559d785e8ac4cfe11101de6
#
_cell.length_a   1.000
_cell.length_b   1.000
_cell.length_c   1.000
_cell.angle_alpha   90.00
_cell.angle_beta   90.00
_cell.angle_gamma   90.00
#
_symmetry.space_group_name_H-M   'P 1'
#
loop_
_entity.id
_entity.type
_entity.pdbx_description
1 polymer ?
#
loop_
_entity_poly.entity_id
_entity_poly.type
_entity_poly.pdbx_seq_one_letter_code
_entity_poly.pdbx_strand_id
1 'polypeptide(L)' 'MSSDRLPEMTQAQRDRLAFVELRLRFVGEIRRQDLVARFDIQAAAATRDIAQYKELA' A
#
# COMPACT_ATOMS: atom_id res chain seq x y z
N MET A 1 23.99 -5.50 -0.11
CA MET A 1 23.73 -5.59 0.10
C MET A 1 22.98 -5.70 0.33
N SER A 2 22.65 -5.69 0.55
CA SER A 2 21.97 -5.69 0.81
C SER A 2 21.14 -5.75 0.93
N SER A 3 20.78 -5.47 0.99
CA SER A 3 19.86 -5.34 1.19
C SER A 3 19.05 -6.19 1.05
N ASP A 4 19.04 -6.59 0.97
CA ASP A 4 18.47 -7.34 0.73
C ASP A 4 17.78 -8.02 1.45
N ARG A 5 17.57 -8.02 2.28
CA ARG A 5 16.92 -8.53 3.05
C ARG A 5 15.63 -8.16 3.19
N LEU A 6 15.34 -7.19 3.21
CA LEU A 6 14.08 -6.74 3.38
C LEU A 6 13.27 -6.99 2.23
N PRO A 7 11.99 -7.11 2.40
CA PRO A 7 11.10 -7.19 1.30
C PRO A 7 11.36 -5.98 0.53
N GLU A 8 11.78 -6.09 -0.61
CA GLU A 8 12.12 -5.03 -1.32
C GLU A 8 10.99 -4.29 -1.73
N MET A 9 10.52 -3.38 -0.96
CA MET A 9 9.48 -2.49 -1.36
C MET A 9 10.05 -1.40 -2.21
N THR A 10 9.47 -1.19 -3.40
CA THR A 10 9.88 -0.09 -4.24
C THR A 10 9.36 1.21 -3.64
N GLN A 11 9.85 2.32 -4.12
CA GLN A 11 9.39 3.62 -3.66
C GLN A 11 7.90 3.77 -3.94
N ALA A 12 7.44 3.30 -5.09
CA ALA A 12 6.04 3.38 -5.43
C ALA A 12 5.20 2.57 -4.44
N GLN A 13 5.69 1.42 -4.04
CA GLN A 13 4.95 0.59 -3.10
C GLN A 13 4.91 1.25 -1.73
N ARG A 14 5.99 1.88 -1.31
CA ARG A 14 6.00 2.60 -0.05
C ARG A 14 5.01 3.74 -0.06
N ASP A 15 4.91 4.44 -1.18
CA ASP A 15 3.98 5.55 -1.29
C ASP A 15 2.54 5.04 -1.15
N ARG A 16 2.25 3.89 -1.76
CA ARG A 16 0.91 3.33 -1.64
C ARG A 16 0.59 2.92 -0.21
N LEU A 17 1.55 2.32 0.48
CA LEU A 17 1.31 1.91 1.86
C LEU A 17 1.16 3.13 2.78
N ALA A 18 1.91 4.19 2.50
CA ALA A 18 1.77 5.41 3.27
C ALA A 18 0.38 6.02 3.07
N PHE A 19 -0.14 5.94 1.84
CA PHE A 19 -1.47 6.43 1.55
C PHE A 19 -2.52 5.60 2.30
N VAL A 20 -2.33 4.28 2.35
CA VAL A 20 -3.23 3.41 3.08
C VAL A 20 -3.27 3.81 4.55
N GLU A 21 -2.10 4.03 5.13
CA GLU A 21 -2.05 4.41 6.53
C GLU A 21 -2.72 5.75 6.76
N LEU A 22 -2.50 6.70 5.88
CA LEU A 22 -3.09 8.02 6.00
C LEU A 22 -4.61 7.94 5.97
N ARG A 23 -5.14 7.15 5.03
CA ARG A 23 -6.59 7.03 4.92
C ARG A 23 -7.19 6.35 6.13
N LEU A 24 -6.51 5.32 6.64
CA LEU A 24 -7.02 4.63 7.81
C LEU A 24 -7.01 5.53 9.04
N ARG A 25 -6.02 6.41 9.13
CA ARG A 25 -5.92 7.29 10.29
C ARG A 25 -6.92 8.44 10.23
N PHE A 26 -7.15 8.99 9.06
CA PHE A 26 -7.98 10.18 8.96
C PHE A 26 -9.40 9.91 8.49
N VAL A 27 -9.61 8.87 7.73
CA VAL A 27 -10.93 8.52 7.24
C VAL A 27 -11.51 7.32 7.96
N GLY A 28 -10.64 6.43 8.42
CA GLY A 28 -11.07 5.25 9.13
C GLY A 28 -11.27 4.03 8.25
N GLU A 29 -11.06 4.15 6.95
CA GLU A 29 -11.20 3.01 6.07
C GLU A 29 -10.42 3.23 4.80
N ILE A 30 -10.11 2.15 4.12
CA ILE A 30 -9.41 2.21 2.86
C ILE A 30 -10.04 1.19 1.95
N ARG A 31 -10.26 1.56 0.69
CA ARG A 31 -10.80 0.65 -0.29
C ARG A 31 -9.82 0.52 -1.42
N ARG A 32 -9.82 -0.65 -2.07
CA ARG A 32 -8.90 -0.84 -3.17
C ARG A 32 -9.13 0.18 -4.28
N GLN A 33 -10.36 0.59 -4.50
CA GLN A 33 -10.62 1.56 -5.55
C GLN A 33 -10.00 2.92 -5.23
N ASP A 34 -9.76 3.21 -3.96
CA ASP A 34 -9.08 4.44 -3.59
C ASP A 34 -7.64 4.40 -4.11
N LEU A 35 -7.00 3.26 -3.98
CA LEU A 35 -5.64 3.10 -4.48
C LEU A 35 -5.60 3.09 -6.00
N VAL A 36 -6.57 2.43 -6.61
CA VAL A 36 -6.63 2.37 -8.06
C VAL A 36 -6.75 3.78 -8.62
N ALA A 37 -7.62 4.58 -8.03
CA ALA A 37 -7.83 5.93 -8.53
C ALA A 37 -6.65 6.84 -8.25
N ARG A 38 -6.03 6.68 -7.09
CA ARG A 38 -4.95 7.57 -6.68
C ARG A 38 -3.65 7.29 -7.41
N PHE A 39 -3.35 6.01 -7.62
CA PHE A 39 -2.06 5.60 -8.16
C PHE A 39 -2.14 4.97 -9.54
N ASP A 40 -3.35 4.84 -10.08
CA ASP A 40 -3.53 4.27 -11.42
C ASP A 40 -2.93 2.88 -11.49
N ILE A 41 -3.24 2.05 -10.53
CA ILE A 41 -2.78 0.66 -10.50
C ILE A 41 -3.97 -0.24 -10.67
N GLN A 42 -3.71 -1.52 -10.91
CA GLN A 42 -4.78 -2.48 -11.08
C GLN A 42 -5.36 -2.87 -9.73
N ALA A 43 -6.61 -3.32 -9.77
CA ALA A 43 -7.30 -3.69 -8.54
C ALA A 43 -6.59 -4.80 -7.78
N ALA A 44 -6.01 -5.75 -8.53
CA ALA A 44 -5.28 -6.83 -7.87
C ALA A 44 -4.10 -6.31 -7.08
N ALA A 45 -3.39 -5.32 -7.64
CA ALA A 45 -2.25 -4.74 -6.93
C ALA A 45 -2.72 -3.98 -5.70
N ALA A 46 -3.84 -3.27 -5.81
CA ALA A 46 -4.38 -2.54 -4.67
C ALA A 46 -4.77 -3.48 -3.54
N THR A 47 -5.43 -4.58 -3.89
CA THR A 47 -5.82 -5.57 -2.90
C THR A 47 -4.60 -6.13 -2.18
N ARG A 48 -3.55 -6.40 -2.95
CA ARG A 48 -2.33 -6.94 -2.37
C ARG A 48 -1.67 -5.93 -1.43
N ASP A 49 -1.66 -4.66 -1.82
CA ASP A 49 -1.06 -3.63 -0.98
C ASP A 49 -1.79 -3.50 0.35
N ILE A 50 -3.12 -3.53 0.32
CA ILE A 50 -3.90 -3.42 1.54
C ILE A 50 -3.65 -4.62 2.44
N ALA A 51 -3.59 -5.81 1.86
CA ALA A 51 -3.32 -7.01 2.63
C ALA A 51 -1.94 -6.94 3.26
N GLN A 52 -0.97 -6.44 2.52
CA GLN A 52 0.38 -6.33 3.04
C GLN A 52 0.45 -5.33 4.18
N TYR A 53 -0.27 -4.23 4.07
CA TYR A 53 -0.30 -3.26 5.15
C TYR A 53 -0.84 -3.89 6.44
N LYS A 54 -1.90 -4.69 6.31
CA LYS A 54 -2.46 -5.33 7.48
C LYS A 54 -1.49 -6.28 8.14
N GLU A 55 -0.65 -6.92 7.34
CA GLU A 55 0.34 -7.82 7.93
C GLU A 55 1.45 -7.06 8.62
N LEU A 56 1.78 -5.88 8.14
CA LEU A 56 2.82 -5.08 8.75
C LEU A 56 2.34 -4.37 10.00
N ALA A 57 1.07 -4.10 10.07
CA ALA A 57 0.52 -3.41 11.23
C ALA A 57 0.23 -4.40 12.39
#